data_868bf4be8b7ef25833711d99124af975
#
_entry.id   868bf4be8b7ef25833711d99124af975
#
_cell.length_a   1.000
_cell.length_b   1.000
_cell.length_c   1.000
_cell.angle_alpha   90.00
_cell.angle_beta   90.00
_cell.angle_gamma   90.00
#
_symmetry.space_group_name_H-M   'P 1'
#
loop_
_entity.id
_entity.type
_entity.pdbx_description
1 polymer ?
#
loop_
_entity_poly.entity_id
_entity_poly.type
_entity_poly.pdbx_seq_one_letter_code
_entity_poly.pdbx_strand_id
1 'polypeptide(L)'
;VDAARLWRAEVDGLFMPIKSKLLEEAIPDNLRAKRTDTGGIAWFGLSTRARVIVYDKSKYKATDVDTYEKLADPKFKGKLCIRSGSHPYNLSLFGAMTEHLGPAQTEAWLKGLVTNMARNPAGGDTDQIKGVATGECGVAVTNTYYMARLLRSSNSAEKEMAEKVGVVFPNQSSWGTH
;
A
#
# COMPACT_ATOMS: atom_id res chain seq x y z
N VAL A 1 12.86 -4.19 4.01
CA VAL A 1 12.94 -2.71 4.07
C VAL A 1 12.35 -2.13 2.80
N ASP A 2 11.71 -0.97 2.88
CA ASP A 2 11.11 -0.29 1.71
C ASP A 2 12.16 0.46 0.89
N ALA A 3 11.94 0.61 -0.41
CA ALA A 3 12.87 1.30 -1.31
C ALA A 3 13.24 2.73 -0.85
N ALA A 4 12.27 3.48 -0.30
CA ALA A 4 12.54 4.81 0.24
C ALA A 4 13.54 4.82 1.42
N ARG A 5 13.48 3.79 2.28
CA ARG A 5 14.44 3.62 3.38
C ARG A 5 15.80 3.12 2.88
N LEU A 6 15.82 2.29 1.84
CA LEU A 6 17.06 1.87 1.18
C LEU A 6 17.75 3.06 0.53
N TRP A 7 16.98 3.88 -0.20
CA TRP A 7 17.50 5.11 -0.79
C TRP A 7 18.08 6.06 0.28
N ARG A 8 17.38 6.25 1.40
CA ARG A 8 17.89 7.08 2.49
C ARG A 8 19.19 6.55 3.07
N ALA A 9 19.26 5.25 3.33
CA ALA A 9 20.48 4.61 3.83
C ALA A 9 21.64 4.70 2.82
N GLU A 10 21.34 4.65 1.51
CA GLU A 10 22.33 4.88 0.46
C GLU A 10 22.88 6.31 0.49
N VAL A 11 21.98 7.31 0.57
CA VAL A 11 22.38 8.74 0.67
C VAL A 11 23.21 9.01 1.90
N ASP A 12 22.88 8.37 3.03
CA ASP A 12 23.62 8.48 4.29
C ASP A 12 24.93 7.64 4.30
N GLY A 13 25.28 6.98 3.17
CA GLY A 13 26.53 6.21 3.01
C GLY A 13 26.62 4.94 3.86
N LEU A 14 25.48 4.37 4.25
CA LEU A 14 25.42 3.21 5.17
C LEU A 14 25.63 1.86 4.48
N PHE A 15 25.70 1.83 3.14
CA PHE A 15 25.88 0.60 2.40
C PHE A 15 27.29 0.46 1.81
N MET A 16 27.81 -0.76 1.83
CA MET A 16 28.93 -1.15 1.03
C MET A 16 28.41 -1.72 -0.30
N PRO A 17 28.62 -1.01 -1.44
CA PRO A 17 28.13 -1.48 -2.74
C PRO A 17 28.76 -2.82 -3.13
N ILE A 18 27.95 -3.72 -3.67
CA ILE A 18 28.39 -5.04 -4.12
C ILE A 18 28.33 -5.15 -5.65
N LYS A 19 29.19 -6.00 -6.21
CA LYS A 19 29.19 -6.40 -7.62
C LYS A 19 28.67 -7.84 -7.69
N SER A 20 27.55 -8.05 -8.35
CA SER A 20 26.95 -9.38 -8.49
C SER A 20 26.26 -9.51 -9.84
N LYS A 21 26.91 -10.20 -10.77
CA LYS A 21 26.33 -10.48 -12.09
C LYS A 21 24.96 -11.17 -11.96
N LEU A 22 24.83 -12.14 -11.04
CA LEU A 22 23.57 -12.85 -10.81
C LEU A 22 22.43 -11.90 -10.41
N LEU A 23 22.66 -10.98 -9.47
CA LEU A 23 21.63 -10.03 -9.03
C LEU A 23 21.33 -8.99 -10.10
N GLU A 24 22.35 -8.57 -10.84
CA GLU A 24 22.20 -7.59 -11.92
C GLU A 24 21.44 -8.14 -13.12
N GLU A 25 21.57 -9.43 -13.41
CA GLU A 25 20.79 -10.11 -14.45
C GLU A 25 19.36 -10.45 -14.01
N ALA A 26 19.17 -10.78 -12.71
CA ALA A 26 17.88 -11.20 -12.17
C ALA A 26 16.96 -10.03 -11.79
N ILE A 27 17.50 -8.87 -11.41
CA ILE A 27 16.73 -7.76 -10.87
C ILE A 27 16.75 -6.58 -11.84
N PRO A 28 15.58 -6.13 -12.35
CA PRO A 28 15.49 -5.00 -13.27
C PRO A 28 16.09 -3.70 -12.72
N ASP A 29 16.58 -2.83 -13.59
CA ASP A 29 17.26 -1.58 -13.23
C ASP A 29 16.41 -0.65 -12.36
N ASN A 30 15.10 -0.62 -12.57
CA ASN A 30 14.16 0.19 -11.79
C ASN A 30 13.88 -0.38 -10.38
N LEU A 31 14.37 -1.58 -10.07
CA LEU A 31 14.23 -2.22 -8.76
C LEU A 31 15.55 -2.35 -8.00
N ARG A 32 16.55 -1.57 -8.34
CA ARG A 32 17.86 -1.53 -7.68
C ARG A 32 18.44 -0.12 -7.65
N ALA A 33 19.43 0.11 -6.77
CA ALA A 33 20.17 1.36 -6.76
C ALA A 33 20.92 1.58 -8.09
N LYS A 34 21.21 2.82 -8.40
CA LYS A 34 22.13 3.16 -9.50
C LYS A 34 23.52 2.61 -9.23
N ARG A 35 24.24 2.27 -10.27
CA ARG A 35 25.63 1.83 -10.16
C ARG A 35 26.50 2.97 -9.64
N THR A 36 27.33 2.69 -8.65
CA THR A 36 28.31 3.64 -8.13
C THR A 36 29.51 3.80 -9.06
N ASP A 37 30.33 4.82 -8.85
CA ASP A 37 31.55 5.05 -9.61
C ASP A 37 32.55 3.88 -9.51
N THR A 38 32.50 3.12 -8.41
CA THR A 38 33.30 1.90 -8.23
C THR A 38 32.70 0.68 -8.94
N GLY A 39 31.57 0.84 -9.60
CA GLY A 39 30.87 -0.21 -10.35
C GLY A 39 30.03 -1.16 -9.49
N GLY A 40 29.85 -0.89 -8.21
CA GLY A 40 28.95 -1.66 -7.33
C GLY A 40 27.54 -1.07 -7.26
N ILE A 41 26.60 -1.82 -6.69
CA ILE A 41 25.22 -1.43 -6.47
C ILE A 41 24.92 -1.51 -4.97
N ALA A 42 24.35 -0.44 -4.39
CA ALA A 42 24.18 -0.32 -2.95
C ALA A 42 23.05 -1.20 -2.41
N TRP A 43 21.99 -1.45 -3.19
CA TRP A 43 20.88 -2.33 -2.80
C TRP A 43 20.15 -2.90 -4.01
N PHE A 44 19.46 -4.01 -3.80
CA PHE A 44 18.63 -4.72 -4.77
C PHE A 44 17.25 -4.99 -4.19
N GLY A 45 16.20 -4.82 -4.98
CA GLY A 45 14.83 -5.18 -4.64
C GLY A 45 14.58 -6.67 -4.87
N LEU A 46 14.33 -7.40 -3.78
CA LEU A 46 14.13 -8.85 -3.84
C LEU A 46 12.66 -9.27 -3.85
N SER A 47 11.75 -8.36 -3.54
CA SER A 47 10.31 -8.61 -3.54
C SER A 47 9.53 -7.33 -3.76
N THR A 48 8.34 -7.46 -4.35
CA THR A 48 7.38 -6.38 -4.53
C THR A 48 6.10 -6.69 -3.76
N ARG A 49 5.34 -5.65 -3.41
CA ARG A 49 4.01 -5.73 -2.83
C ARG A 49 3.14 -4.64 -3.40
N ALA A 50 1.83 -4.85 -3.38
CA ALA A 50 0.87 -3.85 -3.80
C ALA A 50 0.12 -3.27 -2.60
N ARG A 51 -0.20 -1.98 -2.67
CA ARG A 51 -1.07 -1.26 -1.75
C ARG A 51 -2.50 -1.38 -2.27
N VAL A 52 -3.25 -2.35 -1.80
CA VAL A 52 -4.59 -2.69 -2.30
C VAL A 52 -5.69 -2.03 -1.47
N ILE A 53 -6.89 -1.98 -2.04
CA ILE A 53 -8.10 -1.63 -1.30
C ILE A 53 -8.79 -2.92 -0.87
N VAL A 54 -9.16 -3.00 0.40
CA VAL A 54 -10.00 -4.06 0.95
C VAL A 54 -11.38 -3.49 1.30
N TYR A 55 -12.44 -4.29 1.13
CA TYR A 55 -13.81 -3.83 1.31
C TYR A 55 -14.72 -4.93 1.86
N ASP A 56 -15.78 -4.54 2.55
CA ASP A 56 -16.83 -5.42 3.03
C ASP A 56 -17.69 -5.91 1.85
N LYS A 57 -17.54 -7.19 1.50
CA LYS A 57 -18.27 -7.82 0.36
C LYS A 57 -19.78 -7.82 0.52
N SER A 58 -20.30 -7.67 1.74
CA SER A 58 -21.73 -7.60 1.97
C SER A 58 -22.34 -6.24 1.64
N LYS A 59 -21.52 -5.17 1.57
CA LYS A 59 -21.96 -3.79 1.40
C LYS A 59 -21.51 -3.15 0.09
N TYR A 60 -20.38 -3.58 -0.47
CA TYR A 60 -19.75 -2.97 -1.64
C TYR A 60 -19.38 -4.00 -2.68
N LYS A 61 -19.29 -3.53 -3.93
CA LYS A 61 -18.74 -4.28 -5.07
C LYS A 61 -17.32 -3.82 -5.35
N ALA A 62 -16.53 -4.64 -6.03
CA ALA A 62 -15.17 -4.29 -6.46
C ALA A 62 -15.13 -2.97 -7.26
N THR A 63 -16.13 -2.75 -8.12
CA THR A 63 -16.28 -1.53 -8.93
C THR A 63 -16.56 -0.26 -8.13
N ASP A 64 -16.97 -0.36 -6.86
CA ASP A 64 -17.15 0.80 -6.00
C ASP A 64 -15.82 1.37 -5.51
N VAL A 65 -14.75 0.55 -5.53
CA VAL A 65 -13.44 0.82 -4.93
C VAL A 65 -12.27 0.47 -5.86
N ASP A 66 -12.49 0.48 -7.17
CA ASP A 66 -11.51 0.08 -8.18
C ASP A 66 -10.44 1.13 -8.48
N THR A 67 -10.52 2.31 -7.84
CA THR A 67 -9.47 3.34 -7.87
C THR A 67 -9.25 3.94 -6.49
N TYR A 68 -8.03 4.46 -6.23
CA TYR A 68 -7.75 5.17 -4.97
C TYR A 68 -8.56 6.45 -4.86
N GLU A 69 -8.79 7.12 -5.99
CA GLU A 69 -9.53 8.38 -6.06
C GLU A 69 -10.96 8.23 -5.51
N LYS A 70 -11.60 7.09 -5.76
CA LYS A 70 -12.95 6.78 -5.26
C LYS A 70 -13.05 6.77 -3.74
N LEU A 71 -11.96 6.54 -3.02
CA LEU A 71 -11.99 6.54 -1.55
C LEU A 71 -12.31 7.92 -0.95
N ALA A 72 -12.16 8.99 -1.73
CA ALA A 72 -12.56 10.34 -1.34
C ALA A 72 -14.04 10.66 -1.61
N ASP A 73 -14.78 9.76 -2.26
CA ASP A 73 -16.21 9.93 -2.52
C ASP A 73 -16.99 10.04 -1.19
N PRO A 74 -17.89 11.02 -1.04
CA PRO A 74 -18.74 11.19 0.15
C PRO A 74 -19.56 9.96 0.57
N LYS A 75 -19.82 9.01 -0.34
CA LYS A 75 -20.48 7.74 -0.03
C LYS A 75 -19.72 6.91 1.03
N PHE A 76 -18.42 7.14 1.20
CA PHE A 76 -17.59 6.47 2.19
C PHE A 76 -17.46 7.24 3.51
N LYS A 77 -18.22 8.32 3.73
CA LYS A 77 -18.18 9.10 4.97
C LYS A 77 -18.39 8.20 6.20
N GLY A 78 -17.41 8.22 7.10
CA GLY A 78 -17.41 7.35 8.28
C GLY A 78 -17.23 5.86 7.99
N LYS A 79 -16.64 5.49 6.83
CA LYS A 79 -16.47 4.10 6.41
C LYS A 79 -15.03 3.71 6.06
N LEU A 80 -14.12 4.66 5.99
CA LEU A 80 -12.72 4.40 5.64
C LEU A 80 -11.89 4.14 6.90
N CYS A 81 -11.13 3.04 6.89
CA CYS A 81 -10.05 2.80 7.84
C CYS A 81 -8.69 2.82 7.14
N ILE A 82 -7.73 3.47 7.76
CA ILE A 82 -6.37 3.57 7.25
C ILE A 82 -5.40 3.66 8.45
N ARG A 83 -4.20 3.14 8.28
CA ARG A 83 -3.15 3.33 9.27
C ARG A 83 -2.59 4.77 9.21
N SER A 84 -1.70 5.14 10.15
CA SER A 84 -1.12 6.48 10.21
C SER A 84 -0.64 6.99 8.85
N GLY A 85 -0.98 8.25 8.54
CA GLY A 85 -0.52 8.95 7.34
C GLY A 85 1.01 9.15 7.30
N SER A 86 1.67 9.19 8.45
CA SER A 86 3.14 9.28 8.55
C SER A 86 3.86 7.94 8.33
N HIS A 87 3.10 6.83 8.20
CA HIS A 87 3.73 5.53 7.97
C HIS A 87 4.28 5.43 6.54
N PRO A 88 5.49 4.84 6.33
CA PRO A 88 6.13 4.75 5.02
C PRO A 88 5.23 4.19 3.89
N TYR A 89 4.31 3.26 4.19
CA TYR A 89 3.41 2.71 3.18
C TYR A 89 2.43 3.77 2.64
N ASN A 90 1.90 4.62 3.50
CA ASN A 90 0.99 5.67 3.08
C ASN A 90 1.75 6.85 2.47
N LEU A 91 2.92 7.21 3.01
CA LEU A 91 3.77 8.24 2.39
C LEU A 91 4.16 7.86 0.96
N SER A 92 4.48 6.58 0.73
CA SER A 92 4.79 6.07 -0.62
C SER A 92 3.58 6.17 -1.55
N LEU A 93 2.38 5.78 -1.09
CA LEU A 93 1.16 5.93 -1.88
C LEU A 93 0.85 7.41 -2.16
N PHE A 94 0.97 8.29 -1.17
CA PHE A 94 0.71 9.72 -1.34
C PHE A 94 1.69 10.36 -2.32
N GLY A 95 2.96 9.93 -2.29
CA GLY A 95 3.96 10.32 -3.29
C GLY A 95 3.56 9.89 -4.70
N ALA A 96 3.13 8.64 -4.89
CA ALA A 96 2.66 8.15 -6.17
C ALA A 96 1.40 8.91 -6.66
N MET A 97 0.44 9.19 -5.78
CA MET A 97 -0.72 10.01 -6.10
C MET A 97 -0.30 11.41 -6.54
N THR A 98 0.70 12.01 -5.89
CA THR A 98 1.22 13.33 -6.24
C THR A 98 1.89 13.33 -7.61
N GLU A 99 2.62 12.28 -7.94
CA GLU A 99 3.26 12.11 -9.26
C GLU A 99 2.23 12.00 -10.39
N HIS A 100 1.16 11.22 -10.16
CA HIS A 100 0.17 10.93 -11.21
C HIS A 100 -0.94 11.97 -11.32
N LEU A 101 -1.37 12.58 -10.23
CA LEU A 101 -2.50 13.52 -10.19
C LEU A 101 -2.08 14.97 -9.97
N GLY A 102 -0.85 15.20 -9.55
CA GLY A 102 -0.36 16.52 -9.14
C GLY A 102 -0.72 16.88 -7.69
N PRO A 103 -0.02 17.88 -7.10
CA PRO A 103 -0.15 18.23 -5.68
C PRO A 103 -1.56 18.66 -5.28
N ALA A 104 -2.22 19.51 -6.09
CA ALA A 104 -3.52 20.04 -5.74
C ALA A 104 -4.63 18.99 -5.68
N GLN A 105 -4.64 18.05 -6.64
CA GLN A 105 -5.63 16.97 -6.64
C GLN A 105 -5.34 15.96 -5.52
N THR A 106 -4.07 15.67 -5.25
CA THR A 106 -3.68 14.80 -4.12
C THR A 106 -4.08 15.42 -2.79
N GLU A 107 -3.91 16.72 -2.59
CA GLU A 107 -4.36 17.41 -1.38
C GLU A 107 -5.88 17.33 -1.22
N ALA A 108 -6.64 17.57 -2.29
CA ALA A 108 -8.11 17.45 -2.27
C ALA A 108 -8.54 16.01 -1.93
N TRP A 109 -7.90 15.02 -2.52
CA TRP A 109 -8.12 13.60 -2.22
C TRP A 109 -7.82 13.27 -0.75
N LEU A 110 -6.69 13.72 -0.20
CA LEU A 110 -6.33 13.52 1.20
C LEU A 110 -7.36 14.13 2.16
N LYS A 111 -7.88 15.33 1.86
CA LYS A 111 -8.98 15.97 2.62
C LYS A 111 -10.25 15.10 2.58
N GLY A 112 -10.56 14.54 1.42
CA GLY A 112 -11.66 13.57 1.25
C GLY A 112 -11.46 12.31 2.08
N LEU A 113 -10.24 11.72 2.09
CA LEU A 113 -9.92 10.58 2.95
C LEU A 113 -10.15 10.88 4.43
N VAL A 114 -9.66 12.04 4.91
CA VAL A 114 -9.84 12.47 6.32
C VAL A 114 -11.32 12.58 6.66
N THR A 115 -12.11 13.19 5.77
CA THR A 115 -13.57 13.33 5.96
C THR A 115 -14.29 11.98 6.01
N ASN A 116 -13.76 10.98 5.30
CA ASN A 116 -14.36 9.65 5.18
C ASN A 116 -13.90 8.65 6.25
N MET A 117 -12.95 9.02 7.11
CA MET A 117 -12.46 8.13 8.16
C MET A 117 -13.57 7.70 9.13
N ALA A 118 -13.64 6.39 9.40
CA ALA A 118 -14.53 5.82 10.40
C ALA A 118 -14.00 6.07 11.83
N ARG A 119 -12.68 6.17 11.97
CA ARG A 119 -11.97 6.44 13.23
C ARG A 119 -10.62 7.10 12.95
N ASN A 120 -10.01 7.62 13.98
CA ASN A 120 -8.62 8.09 13.87
C ASN A 120 -7.70 6.96 13.41
N PRO A 121 -6.71 7.27 12.54
CA PRO A 121 -5.75 6.28 12.08
C PRO A 121 -5.03 5.58 13.24
N ALA A 122 -5.17 4.26 13.32
CA ALA A 122 -4.58 3.46 14.38
C ALA A 122 -4.25 2.05 13.89
N GLY A 123 -3.29 1.40 14.55
CA GLY A 123 -2.90 0.02 14.26
C GLY A 123 -2.16 -0.17 12.94
N GLY A 124 -1.94 -1.43 12.59
CA GLY A 124 -1.32 -1.87 11.35
C GLY A 124 -2.34 -2.30 10.29
N ASP A 125 -1.86 -2.79 9.15
CA ASP A 125 -2.75 -3.21 8.05
C ASP A 125 -3.67 -4.38 8.44
N THR A 126 -3.21 -5.28 9.31
CA THR A 126 -4.08 -6.35 9.87
C THR A 126 -5.28 -5.78 10.62
N ASP A 127 -5.08 -4.69 11.38
CA ASP A 127 -6.15 -4.07 12.15
C ASP A 127 -7.17 -3.39 11.24
N GLN A 128 -6.71 -2.86 10.09
CA GLN A 128 -7.60 -2.30 9.08
C GLN A 128 -8.46 -3.41 8.45
N ILE A 129 -7.87 -4.56 8.10
CA ILE A 129 -8.62 -5.71 7.57
C ILE A 129 -9.65 -6.22 8.58
N LYS A 130 -9.26 -6.34 9.85
CA LYS A 130 -10.16 -6.73 10.95
C LYS A 130 -11.31 -5.73 11.10
N GLY A 131 -11.03 -4.41 11.03
CA GLY A 131 -12.06 -3.37 11.08
C GLY A 131 -13.09 -3.49 9.95
N VAL A 132 -12.65 -3.85 8.74
CA VAL A 132 -13.58 -4.13 7.62
C VAL A 132 -14.39 -5.40 7.89
N ALA A 133 -13.75 -6.49 8.33
CA ALA A 133 -14.40 -7.77 8.57
C ALA A 133 -15.44 -7.72 9.69
N THR A 134 -15.27 -6.83 10.67
CA THR A 134 -16.19 -6.64 11.81
C THR A 134 -17.24 -5.56 11.55
N GLY A 135 -17.16 -4.84 10.44
CA GLY A 135 -18.11 -3.79 10.05
C GLY A 135 -17.86 -2.43 10.72
N GLU A 136 -16.76 -2.26 11.49
CA GLU A 136 -16.30 -0.96 11.97
C GLU A 136 -15.98 -0.02 10.79
N CYS A 137 -15.39 -0.59 9.74
CA CYS A 137 -15.11 0.10 8.49
C CYS A 137 -15.83 -0.59 7.33
N GLY A 138 -16.12 0.14 6.28
CA GLY A 138 -16.62 -0.42 5.02
C GLY A 138 -15.48 -0.74 4.05
N VAL A 139 -14.43 0.08 4.08
CA VAL A 139 -13.28 0.00 3.19
C VAL A 139 -11.98 0.34 3.94
N ALA A 140 -10.85 -0.19 3.47
CA ALA A 140 -9.54 0.17 3.99
C ALA A 140 -8.43 0.01 2.94
N VAL A 141 -7.28 0.63 3.21
CA VAL A 141 -6.07 0.51 2.37
C VAL A 141 -5.03 -0.33 3.11
N THR A 142 -4.57 -1.41 2.49
CA THR A 142 -3.63 -2.37 3.10
C THR A 142 -2.63 -2.90 2.08
N ASN A 143 -1.53 -3.49 2.55
CA ASN A 143 -0.64 -4.24 1.65
C ASN A 143 -1.15 -5.67 1.45
N THR A 144 -0.97 -6.20 0.25
CA THR A 144 -1.46 -7.53 -0.20
C THR A 144 -1.14 -8.67 0.76
N TYR A 145 0.10 -8.73 1.26
CA TYR A 145 0.56 -9.88 2.04
C TYR A 145 -0.11 -10.00 3.42
N TYR A 146 -0.70 -8.93 3.97
CA TYR A 146 -1.47 -9.03 5.21
C TYR A 146 -2.75 -9.83 5.01
N MET A 147 -3.45 -9.60 3.89
CA MET A 147 -4.63 -10.38 3.53
C MET A 147 -4.26 -11.84 3.24
N ALA A 148 -3.20 -12.07 2.47
CA ALA A 148 -2.70 -13.42 2.18
C ALA A 148 -2.34 -14.19 3.47
N ARG A 149 -1.74 -13.50 4.46
CA ARG A 149 -1.42 -14.10 5.76
C ARG A 149 -2.66 -14.52 6.53
N LEU A 150 -3.70 -13.68 6.58
CA LEU A 150 -4.95 -14.01 7.26
C LEU A 150 -5.68 -15.19 6.60
N LEU A 151 -5.74 -15.20 5.26
CA LEU A 151 -6.35 -16.31 4.51
C LEU A 151 -5.61 -17.65 4.72
N ARG A 152 -4.31 -17.62 5.01
CA ARG A 152 -3.48 -18.78 5.28
C ARG A 152 -3.29 -19.06 6.78
N SER A 153 -3.97 -18.33 7.65
CA SER A 153 -3.86 -18.54 9.09
C SER A 153 -4.35 -19.94 9.49
N SER A 154 -3.69 -20.54 10.47
CA SER A 154 -4.17 -21.75 11.13
C SER A 154 -5.33 -21.47 12.11
N ASN A 155 -5.55 -20.22 12.46
CA ASN A 155 -6.68 -19.78 13.29
C ASN A 155 -7.93 -19.64 12.41
N SER A 156 -8.94 -20.47 12.64
CA SER A 156 -10.19 -20.48 11.87
C SER A 156 -10.91 -19.12 11.91
N ALA A 157 -10.93 -18.44 13.06
CA ALA A 157 -11.59 -17.16 13.20
C ALA A 157 -10.91 -16.04 12.35
N GLU A 158 -9.59 -16.06 12.23
CA GLU A 158 -8.88 -15.13 11.33
C GLU A 158 -9.18 -15.42 9.86
N LYS A 159 -9.26 -16.70 9.51
CA LYS A 159 -9.60 -17.12 8.15
C LYS A 159 -11.02 -16.71 7.76
N GLU A 160 -12.00 -17.00 8.61
CA GLU A 160 -13.40 -16.60 8.42
C GLU A 160 -13.57 -15.07 8.30
N MET A 161 -12.84 -14.30 9.10
CA MET A 161 -12.83 -12.83 8.97
C MET A 161 -12.29 -12.41 7.61
N ALA A 162 -11.17 -12.98 7.17
CA ALA A 162 -10.58 -12.66 5.87
C ALA A 162 -11.51 -13.00 4.70
N GLU A 163 -12.28 -14.08 4.79
CA GLU A 163 -13.24 -14.51 3.78
C GLU A 163 -14.39 -13.52 3.56
N LYS A 164 -14.73 -12.70 4.55
CA LYS A 164 -15.75 -11.63 4.44
C LYS A 164 -15.26 -10.41 3.66
N VAL A 165 -13.95 -10.27 3.51
CA VAL A 165 -13.29 -9.10 2.94
C VAL A 165 -12.95 -9.36 1.47
N GLY A 166 -13.33 -8.42 0.60
CA GLY A 166 -12.90 -8.38 -0.79
C GLY A 166 -11.58 -7.62 -0.93
N VAL A 167 -10.84 -7.92 -2.00
CA VAL A 167 -9.57 -7.25 -2.36
C VAL A 167 -9.67 -6.73 -3.77
N VAL A 168 -9.27 -5.48 -3.97
CA VAL A 168 -9.14 -4.86 -5.30
C VAL A 168 -7.72 -4.33 -5.46
N PHE A 169 -7.15 -4.59 -6.63
CA PHE A 169 -5.96 -3.91 -7.13
C PHE A 169 -6.44 -2.66 -7.87
N PRO A 170 -6.38 -1.47 -7.26
CA PRO A 170 -6.99 -0.29 -7.85
C PRO A 170 -6.21 0.24 -9.05
N ASN A 171 -6.85 1.13 -9.82
CA ASN A 171 -6.23 1.87 -10.93
C ASN A 171 -5.69 1.03 -12.08
N GLN A 172 -6.18 -0.20 -12.29
CA GLN A 172 -5.69 -1.09 -13.34
C GLN A 172 -5.90 -0.54 -14.76
N SER A 173 -6.91 0.30 -14.96
CA SER A 173 -7.19 0.96 -16.24
C SER A 173 -6.50 2.33 -16.40
N SER A 174 -5.69 2.74 -15.44
CA SER A 174 -4.96 4.03 -15.46
C SER A 174 -3.48 3.82 -15.15
N TRP A 175 -2.98 4.36 -14.05
CA TRP A 175 -1.55 4.31 -13.67
C TRP A 175 -1.15 3.07 -12.86
N GLY A 176 -2.07 2.16 -12.63
CA GLY A 176 -1.82 0.89 -11.95
C GLY A 176 -1.91 0.97 -10.43
N THR A 177 -1.79 -0.20 -9.80
CA THR A 177 -1.74 -0.31 -8.33
C THR A 177 -0.33 0.00 -7.83
N HIS A 178 -0.23 0.88 -6.83
CA HIS A 178 1.02 1.23 -6.16
C HIS A 178 1.55 0.10 -5.29
#